data_667f23b47837a6a3106a7b442b20cd0c
#
_entry.id   667f23b47837a6a3106a7b442b20cd0c
#
_cell.length_a   1.000
_cell.length_b   1.000
_cell.length_c   1.000
_cell.angle_alpha   90.00
_cell.angle_beta   90.00
_cell.angle_gamma   90.00
#
_symmetry.space_group_name_H-M   'P 1'
#
loop_
_entity.id
_entity.type
_entity.pdbx_description
1 polymer ?
#
loop_
_entity_poly.entity_id
_entity_poly.type
_entity_poly.pdbx_seq_one_letter_code
_entity_poly.pdbx_strand_id
1 'polypeptide(L)'
;MKLLITGASSTLASKLVALLLEGGNHSIRLLEHRSPARMESCETVSGNINDPKSLNLACRGMDGVLHLAALTHSHEHAEYFRVNRDGTQNLIDACVLAGVKRIIYISSCAASLEGGGYARSKLEAEKCIKKSGISWLILRPSEVYGQGAGDAINRLIH
;
A
#
# COMPACT_ATOMS: atom_id res chain seq x y z
N MET A 1 -1.58 14.53 11.59
CA MET A 1 -1.70 13.07 11.77
C MET A 1 -0.37 12.41 11.42
N LYS A 2 -0.02 11.32 12.11
CA LYS A 2 1.14 10.48 11.78
C LYS A 2 0.68 9.34 10.87
N LEU A 3 1.20 9.30 9.64
CA LEU A 3 0.77 8.38 8.60
C LEU A 3 1.90 7.44 8.19
N LEU A 4 1.62 6.13 8.16
CA LEU A 4 2.49 5.16 7.52
C LEU A 4 2.05 4.96 6.07
N ILE A 5 3.00 4.96 5.14
CA ILE A 5 2.75 4.68 3.72
C ILE A 5 3.53 3.43 3.32
N THR A 6 2.85 2.41 2.84
CA THR A 6 3.46 1.22 2.26
C THR A 6 3.44 1.32 0.73
N GLY A 7 4.38 0.67 0.05
CA GLY A 7 4.54 0.83 -1.41
C GLY A 7 5.10 2.20 -1.79
N ALA A 8 5.92 2.76 -0.90
CA ALA A 8 6.44 4.12 -0.95
C ALA A 8 7.30 4.43 -2.21
N SER A 9 7.88 3.41 -2.85
CA SER A 9 8.68 3.59 -4.08
C SER A 9 7.84 3.75 -5.36
N SER A 10 6.51 3.66 -5.27
CA SER A 10 5.63 3.83 -6.43
C SER A 10 5.45 5.31 -6.80
N THR A 11 5.24 5.58 -8.09
CA THR A 11 4.96 6.94 -8.60
C THR A 11 3.71 7.54 -7.94
N LEU A 12 2.69 6.71 -7.68
CA LEU A 12 1.48 7.15 -6.99
C LEU A 12 1.79 7.59 -5.55
N ALA A 13 2.62 6.82 -4.83
CA ALA A 13 3.03 7.18 -3.48
C ALA A 13 3.79 8.50 -3.44
N SER A 14 4.74 8.72 -4.35
CA SER A 14 5.52 9.98 -4.38
C SER A 14 4.64 11.21 -4.58
N LYS A 15 3.67 11.13 -5.49
CA LYS A 15 2.70 12.23 -5.71
C LYS A 15 1.77 12.45 -4.51
N LEU A 16 1.26 11.39 -3.90
CA LEU A 16 0.42 11.50 -2.70
C LEU A 16 1.19 12.09 -1.52
N VAL A 17 2.44 11.68 -1.32
CA VAL A 17 3.29 12.23 -0.25
C VAL A 17 3.53 13.72 -0.46
N ALA A 18 3.86 14.14 -1.69
CA ALA A 18 4.06 15.56 -1.99
C ALA A 18 2.82 16.39 -1.62
N LEU A 19 1.62 15.97 -2.04
CA LEU A 19 0.36 16.64 -1.72
C LEU A 19 0.07 16.66 -0.21
N LEU A 20 0.36 15.57 0.52
CA LEU A 20 0.16 15.51 1.96
C LEU A 20 1.12 16.43 2.73
N LEU A 21 2.36 16.60 2.24
CA LEU A 21 3.34 17.50 2.83
C LEU A 21 3.00 18.97 2.54
N GLU A 22 2.52 19.30 1.35
CA GLU A 22 2.04 20.65 0.99
C GLU A 22 0.91 21.10 1.92
N GLY A 23 0.03 20.19 2.34
CA GLY A 23 -1.04 20.45 3.31
C GLY A 23 -0.56 20.74 4.74
N GLY A 24 0.72 20.55 5.05
CA GLY A 24 1.43 21.02 6.25
C GLY A 24 1.06 20.34 7.59
N ASN A 25 0.10 19.41 7.62
CA ASN A 25 -0.49 18.86 8.86
C ASN A 25 -0.17 17.37 9.11
N HIS A 26 0.76 16.79 8.36
CA HIS A 26 1.05 15.37 8.43
C HIS A 26 2.53 15.10 8.69
N SER A 27 2.81 14.13 9.57
CA SER A 27 4.11 13.49 9.70
C SER A 27 4.05 12.15 9.00
N ILE A 28 4.94 11.90 8.06
CA ILE A 28 4.89 10.74 7.18
C ILE A 28 6.05 9.81 7.44
N ARG A 29 5.73 8.53 7.63
CA ARG A 29 6.69 7.42 7.67
C ARG A 29 6.49 6.55 6.44
N LEU A 30 7.57 6.23 5.75
CA LEU A 30 7.59 5.42 4.54
C LEU A 30 8.13 4.03 4.87
N LEU A 31 7.37 2.97 4.51
CA LEU A 31 7.87 1.60 4.57
C LEU A 31 8.68 1.31 3.29
N GLU A 32 9.98 1.15 3.45
CA GLU A 32 10.91 0.81 2.36
C GLU A 32 11.23 -0.68 2.39
N HIS A 33 11.16 -1.34 1.23
CA HIS A 33 11.51 -2.74 1.08
C HIS A 33 12.81 -2.90 0.28
N ARG A 34 12.74 -2.87 -1.04
CA ARG A 34 13.90 -3.09 -1.93
C ARG A 34 14.40 -1.80 -2.58
N SER A 35 13.51 -0.87 -2.77
CA SER A 35 13.81 0.40 -3.45
C SER A 35 13.61 1.55 -2.45
N PRO A 36 14.61 2.45 -2.31
CA PRO A 36 14.46 3.60 -1.44
C PRO A 36 13.39 4.56 -1.97
N ALA A 37 12.56 5.06 -1.08
CA ALA A 37 11.66 6.16 -1.35
C ALA A 37 12.41 7.46 -1.05
N ARG A 38 12.98 8.09 -2.08
CA ARG A 38 13.79 9.33 -1.94
C ARG A 38 12.90 10.54 -1.67
N MET A 39 12.51 10.74 -0.42
CA MET A 39 11.70 11.88 0.03
C MET A 39 12.28 12.43 1.33
N GLU A 40 13.07 13.51 1.22
CA GLU A 40 13.89 14.08 2.30
C GLU A 40 13.10 14.53 3.55
N SER A 41 11.82 14.84 3.39
CA SER A 41 10.98 15.33 4.50
C SER A 41 10.20 14.23 5.24
N CYS A 42 10.49 12.94 4.94
CA CYS A 42 9.78 11.81 5.53
C CYS A 42 10.71 10.94 6.37
N GLU A 43 10.16 10.39 7.46
CA GLU A 43 10.81 9.30 8.18
C GLU A 43 10.77 8.03 7.30
N THR A 44 11.86 7.27 7.24
CA THR A 44 11.89 5.98 6.55
C THR A 44 12.14 4.86 7.55
N VAL A 45 11.49 3.72 7.33
CA VAL A 45 11.70 2.49 8.07
C VAL A 45 11.83 1.34 7.09
N SER A 46 12.90 0.56 7.23
CA SER A 46 13.08 -0.65 6.42
C SER A 46 12.13 -1.74 6.88
N GLY A 47 11.46 -2.40 5.94
CA GLY A 47 10.56 -3.49 6.25
C GLY A 47 9.95 -4.16 5.02
N ASN A 48 9.29 -5.28 5.27
CA ASN A 48 8.67 -6.10 4.25
C ASN A 48 7.22 -6.40 4.66
N ILE A 49 6.29 -6.27 3.72
CA ILE A 49 4.87 -6.58 3.94
C ILE A 49 4.64 -8.03 4.41
N ASN A 50 5.56 -8.93 4.08
CA ASN A 50 5.53 -10.33 4.50
C ASN A 50 6.31 -10.61 5.81
N ASP A 51 6.84 -9.57 6.47
CA ASP A 51 7.53 -9.69 7.77
C ASP A 51 6.75 -8.95 8.86
N PRO A 52 5.97 -9.68 9.69
CA PRO A 52 5.22 -9.09 10.79
C PRO A 52 6.07 -8.29 11.77
N LYS A 53 7.32 -8.67 12.00
CA LYS A 53 8.20 -7.96 12.97
C LYS A 53 8.51 -6.55 12.48
N SER A 54 8.86 -6.40 11.20
CA SER A 54 9.14 -5.10 10.60
C SER A 54 7.88 -4.23 10.55
N LEU A 55 6.70 -4.81 10.28
CA LEU A 55 5.43 -4.09 10.27
C LEU A 55 5.03 -3.60 11.67
N ASN A 56 5.25 -4.39 12.70
CA ASN A 56 5.01 -3.97 14.09
C ASN A 56 5.84 -2.73 14.47
N LEU A 57 7.09 -2.66 14.00
CA LEU A 57 7.93 -1.47 14.19
C LEU A 57 7.41 -0.29 13.37
N ALA A 58 7.05 -0.52 12.11
CA ALA A 58 6.56 0.52 11.21
C ALA A 58 5.26 1.17 11.68
N CYS A 59 4.33 0.39 12.26
CA CYS A 59 3.03 0.88 12.72
C CYS A 59 3.06 1.61 14.06
N ARG A 60 4.15 1.50 14.85
CA ARG A 60 4.21 2.14 16.17
C ARG A 60 4.01 3.65 16.11
N GLY A 61 3.04 4.13 16.89
CA GLY A 61 2.74 5.56 17.02
C GLY A 61 2.12 6.20 15.79
N MET A 62 1.62 5.40 14.84
CA MET A 62 0.90 5.90 13.67
C MET A 62 -0.60 6.04 13.95
N ASP A 63 -1.20 7.10 13.43
CA ASP A 63 -2.64 7.36 13.52
C ASP A 63 -3.41 6.64 12.39
N GLY A 64 -2.77 6.50 11.23
CA GLY A 64 -3.37 5.92 10.04
C GLY A 64 -2.34 5.32 9.08
N VAL A 65 -2.84 4.50 8.16
CA VAL A 65 -2.03 3.83 7.12
C VAL A 65 -2.61 4.09 5.74
N LEU A 66 -1.75 4.47 4.78
CA LEU A 66 -2.02 4.42 3.35
C LEU A 66 -1.34 3.18 2.79
N HIS A 67 -2.14 2.18 2.43
CA HIS A 67 -1.62 0.90 1.95
C HIS A 67 -1.65 0.84 0.42
N LEU A 68 -0.47 1.12 -0.20
CA LEU A 68 -0.27 1.06 -1.65
C LEU A 68 0.58 -0.15 -2.09
N ALA A 69 1.24 -0.83 -1.15
CA ALA A 69 2.07 -1.97 -1.48
C ALA A 69 1.24 -3.06 -2.15
N ALA A 70 1.65 -3.50 -3.33
CA ALA A 70 1.05 -4.62 -4.05
C ALA A 70 2.04 -5.21 -5.05
N LEU A 71 1.93 -6.50 -5.28
CA LEU A 71 2.54 -7.19 -6.41
C LEU A 71 1.56 -7.12 -7.59
N THR A 72 1.97 -6.49 -8.69
CA THR A 72 1.13 -6.28 -9.88
C THR A 72 1.45 -7.25 -11.02
N HIS A 73 2.69 -7.76 -11.05
CA HIS A 73 3.17 -8.68 -12.08
C HIS A 73 3.95 -9.83 -11.44
N SER A 74 3.54 -11.05 -11.72
CA SER A 74 4.25 -12.27 -11.36
C SER A 74 3.84 -13.40 -12.31
N HIS A 75 4.76 -14.32 -12.58
CA HIS A 75 4.48 -15.56 -13.28
C HIS A 75 3.82 -16.61 -12.36
N GLU A 76 3.95 -16.44 -11.04
CA GLU A 76 3.41 -17.38 -10.05
C GLU A 76 2.15 -16.82 -9.39
N HIS A 77 1.03 -17.51 -9.54
CA HIS A 77 -0.24 -17.11 -8.93
C HIS A 77 -0.17 -17.02 -7.40
N ALA A 78 0.57 -17.93 -6.76
CA ALA A 78 0.72 -17.95 -5.30
C ALA A 78 1.36 -16.68 -4.74
N GLU A 79 2.30 -16.08 -5.49
CA GLU A 79 2.98 -14.85 -5.09
C GLU A 79 2.03 -13.66 -4.93
N TYR A 80 1.01 -13.56 -5.80
CA TYR A 80 -0.01 -12.52 -5.64
C TYR A 80 -0.74 -12.63 -4.30
N PHE A 81 -1.12 -13.84 -3.89
CA PHE A 81 -1.80 -14.03 -2.61
C PHE A 81 -0.87 -13.79 -1.44
N ARG A 82 0.37 -14.28 -1.51
CA ARG A 82 1.38 -14.07 -0.46
C ARG A 82 1.64 -12.58 -0.21
N VAL A 83 1.75 -11.77 -1.26
CA VAL A 83 2.04 -10.34 -1.11
C VAL A 83 0.77 -9.53 -0.86
N ASN A 84 -0.25 -9.70 -1.71
CA ASN A 84 -1.41 -8.80 -1.70
C ASN A 84 -2.42 -9.16 -0.60
N ARG A 85 -2.71 -10.46 -0.37
CA ARG A 85 -3.64 -10.90 0.66
C ARG A 85 -2.95 -11.05 2.01
N ASP A 86 -1.93 -11.90 2.08
CA ASP A 86 -1.30 -12.24 3.36
C ASP A 86 -0.48 -11.08 3.91
N GLY A 87 0.23 -10.35 3.03
CA GLY A 87 0.91 -9.11 3.40
C GLY A 87 -0.05 -8.03 3.91
N THR A 88 -1.26 -7.91 3.33
CA THR A 88 -2.31 -7.02 3.83
C THR A 88 -2.81 -7.48 5.19
N GLN A 89 -2.99 -8.78 5.41
CA GLN A 89 -3.38 -9.32 6.73
C GLN A 89 -2.31 -9.02 7.78
N ASN A 90 -1.03 -9.26 7.47
CA ASN A 90 0.07 -8.93 8.38
C ASN A 90 0.09 -7.44 8.77
N LEU A 91 -0.18 -6.55 7.79
CA LEU A 91 -0.28 -5.12 8.06
C LEU A 91 -1.45 -4.79 8.97
N ILE A 92 -2.63 -5.40 8.74
CA ILE A 92 -3.80 -5.24 9.60
C ILE A 92 -3.48 -5.64 11.03
N ASP A 93 -2.87 -6.81 11.22
CA ASP A 93 -2.52 -7.34 12.54
C ASP A 93 -1.56 -6.38 13.27
N ALA A 94 -0.55 -5.85 12.56
CA ALA A 94 0.35 -4.84 13.09
C ALA A 94 -0.36 -3.51 13.43
N CYS A 95 -1.33 -3.10 12.61
CA CYS A 95 -2.15 -1.91 12.86
C CYS A 95 -3.01 -2.08 14.12
N VAL A 96 -3.65 -3.22 14.29
CA VAL A 96 -4.45 -3.53 15.48
C VAL A 96 -3.58 -3.50 16.73
N LEU A 97 -2.41 -4.17 16.69
CA LEU A 97 -1.47 -4.19 17.80
C LEU A 97 -0.96 -2.80 18.17
N ALA A 98 -0.70 -1.94 17.20
CA ALA A 98 -0.22 -0.57 17.39
C ALA A 98 -1.35 0.44 17.72
N GLY A 99 -2.62 0.04 17.67
CA GLY A 99 -3.76 0.92 17.91
C GLY A 99 -4.03 1.92 16.79
N VAL A 100 -3.62 1.64 15.56
CA VAL A 100 -3.90 2.45 14.37
C VAL A 100 -5.41 2.53 14.16
N LYS A 101 -5.94 3.74 13.89
CA LYS A 101 -7.38 3.99 13.84
C LYS A 101 -7.97 3.93 12.44
N ARG A 102 -7.16 4.13 11.39
CA ARG A 102 -7.64 4.28 10.01
C ARG A 102 -6.69 3.60 9.03
N ILE A 103 -7.28 2.95 8.02
CA ILE A 103 -6.54 2.40 6.89
C ILE A 103 -7.21 2.80 5.58
N ILE A 104 -6.43 3.35 4.66
CA ILE A 104 -6.84 3.59 3.27
C ILE A 104 -6.11 2.56 2.42
N TYR A 105 -6.87 1.70 1.77
CA TYR A 105 -6.34 0.64 0.92
C TYR A 105 -6.55 0.98 -0.56
N ILE A 106 -5.46 0.98 -1.31
CA ILE A 106 -5.52 1.14 -2.76
C ILE A 106 -5.68 -0.25 -3.38
N SER A 107 -6.91 -0.56 -3.76
CA SER A 107 -7.28 -1.76 -4.49
C SER A 107 -7.15 -1.56 -6.01
N SER A 108 -8.03 -2.12 -6.79
CA SER A 108 -8.10 -1.97 -8.24
C SER A 108 -9.52 -2.21 -8.74
N CYS A 109 -9.94 -1.56 -9.82
CA CYS A 109 -11.18 -1.91 -10.51
C CYS A 109 -11.17 -3.35 -11.06
N ALA A 110 -9.98 -3.93 -11.27
CA ALA A 110 -9.82 -5.32 -11.66
C ALA A 110 -10.13 -6.34 -10.54
N ALA A 111 -10.28 -5.89 -9.28
CA ALA A 111 -10.52 -6.80 -8.15
C ALA A 111 -11.86 -7.57 -8.32
N SER A 112 -11.77 -8.85 -8.66
CA SER A 112 -12.92 -9.72 -8.95
C SER A 112 -12.60 -11.19 -8.70
N LEU A 113 -13.64 -12.03 -8.61
CA LEU A 113 -13.50 -13.50 -8.52
C LEU A 113 -13.15 -14.12 -9.88
N GLU A 114 -13.57 -13.51 -10.98
CA GLU A 114 -13.43 -14.02 -12.34
C GLU A 114 -12.08 -13.68 -12.96
N GLY A 115 -11.32 -12.77 -12.35
CA GLY A 115 -10.01 -12.36 -12.84
C GLY A 115 -8.89 -13.33 -12.49
N GLY A 116 -7.68 -13.04 -13.02
CA GLY A 116 -6.46 -13.79 -12.72
C GLY A 116 -5.96 -13.61 -11.27
N GLY A 117 -4.76 -14.13 -10.99
CA GLY A 117 -4.18 -14.12 -9.64
C GLY A 117 -4.12 -12.74 -8.99
N TYR A 118 -3.75 -11.71 -9.76
CA TYR A 118 -3.78 -10.33 -9.28
C TYR A 118 -5.18 -9.90 -8.82
N ALA A 119 -6.18 -10.01 -9.69
CA ALA A 119 -7.54 -9.57 -9.42
C ALA A 119 -8.14 -10.25 -8.17
N ARG A 120 -7.99 -11.59 -8.10
CA ARG A 120 -8.46 -12.38 -6.96
C ARG A 120 -7.73 -12.00 -5.67
N SER A 121 -6.41 -11.83 -5.71
CA SER A 121 -5.63 -11.46 -4.52
C SER A 121 -6.00 -10.07 -3.99
N LYS A 122 -6.28 -9.10 -4.87
CA LYS A 122 -6.77 -7.77 -4.48
C LYS A 122 -8.15 -7.86 -3.82
N LEU A 123 -9.07 -8.66 -4.37
CA LEU A 123 -10.39 -8.87 -3.79
C LEU A 123 -10.29 -9.55 -2.40
N GLU A 124 -9.42 -10.56 -2.25
CA GLU A 124 -9.21 -11.20 -0.95
C GLU A 124 -8.61 -10.23 0.09
N ALA A 125 -7.66 -9.38 -0.32
CA ALA A 125 -7.15 -8.32 0.53
C ALA A 125 -8.24 -7.34 0.99
N GLU A 126 -9.18 -6.96 0.11
CA GLU A 126 -10.32 -6.15 0.52
C GLU A 126 -11.18 -6.83 1.59
N LYS A 127 -11.36 -8.16 1.50
CA LYS A 127 -12.09 -8.92 2.52
C LYS A 127 -11.37 -8.88 3.87
N CYS A 128 -10.03 -8.95 3.88
CA CYS A 128 -9.23 -8.78 5.09
C CYS A 128 -9.43 -7.37 5.69
N ILE A 129 -9.34 -6.32 4.87
CA ILE A 129 -9.57 -4.93 5.29
C ILE A 129 -10.97 -4.74 5.91
N LYS A 130 -12.01 -5.25 5.25
CA LYS A 130 -13.40 -5.13 5.74
C LYS A 130 -13.65 -5.84 7.07
N LYS A 131 -12.88 -6.90 7.36
CA LYS A 131 -12.97 -7.67 8.61
C LYS A 131 -12.03 -7.15 9.70
N SER A 132 -11.18 -6.17 9.43
CA SER A 132 -10.09 -5.73 10.32
C SER A 132 -10.54 -5.10 11.64
N GLY A 133 -11.77 -4.62 11.75
CA GLY A 133 -12.23 -3.82 12.89
C GLY A 133 -11.65 -2.40 12.94
N ILE A 134 -10.78 -2.02 12.00
CA ILE A 134 -10.22 -0.67 11.86
C ILE A 134 -11.14 0.14 10.94
N SER A 135 -11.28 1.46 11.15
CA SER A 135 -11.97 2.32 10.19
C SER A 135 -11.24 2.30 8.85
N TRP A 136 -11.93 1.96 7.77
CA TRP A 136 -11.30 1.77 6.48
C TRP A 136 -11.95 2.56 5.34
N LEU A 137 -11.14 2.82 4.32
CA LEU A 137 -11.56 3.27 3.00
C LEU A 137 -10.85 2.41 1.95
N ILE A 138 -11.61 1.86 1.00
CA ILE A 138 -11.08 1.09 -0.13
C ILE A 138 -11.31 1.91 -1.39
N LEU A 139 -10.22 2.23 -2.10
CA LEU A 139 -10.26 2.89 -3.39
C LEU A 139 -9.92 1.88 -4.48
N ARG A 140 -10.72 1.83 -5.53
CA ARG A 140 -10.53 0.99 -6.73
C ARG A 140 -10.22 1.86 -7.94
N PRO A 141 -8.98 2.35 -8.08
CA PRO A 141 -8.62 3.09 -9.28
C PRO A 141 -8.70 2.17 -10.51
N SER A 142 -8.98 2.78 -11.64
CA SER A 142 -8.75 2.20 -12.96
C SER A 142 -7.27 2.26 -13.31
N GLU A 143 -6.91 2.43 -14.58
CA GLU A 143 -5.50 2.65 -14.96
C GLU A 143 -4.97 3.95 -14.36
N VAL A 144 -3.80 3.87 -13.72
CA VAL A 144 -3.09 5.04 -13.18
C VAL A 144 -2.03 5.44 -14.18
N TYR A 145 -2.16 6.62 -14.77
CA TYR A 145 -1.26 7.17 -15.78
C TYR A 145 -0.75 8.57 -15.40
N GLY A 146 0.33 8.99 -16.03
CA GLY A 146 0.92 10.33 -15.83
C GLY A 146 2.45 10.31 -15.86
N GLN A 147 3.08 11.48 -15.72
CA GLN A 147 4.54 11.59 -15.73
C GLN A 147 5.19 10.68 -14.68
N GLY A 148 6.14 9.85 -15.12
CA GLY A 148 6.88 8.93 -14.26
C GLY A 148 6.16 7.59 -13.99
N ALA A 149 4.94 7.38 -14.49
CA ALA A 149 4.28 6.09 -14.42
C ALA A 149 4.77 5.20 -15.58
N GLY A 150 5.31 4.03 -15.26
CA GLY A 150 5.66 2.99 -16.25
C GLY A 150 4.44 2.16 -16.66
N ASP A 151 3.32 2.83 -16.93
CA ASP A 151 2.04 2.21 -17.22
C ASP A 151 1.87 1.82 -18.69
N ALA A 152 0.81 1.05 -18.98
CA ALA A 152 0.51 0.58 -20.32
C ALA A 152 0.23 1.73 -21.30
N ILE A 153 -0.35 2.84 -20.82
CA ILE A 153 -0.68 4.01 -21.64
C ILE A 153 0.60 4.74 -22.08
N ASN A 154 1.54 4.97 -21.16
CA ASN A 154 2.82 5.58 -21.49
C ASN A 154 3.63 4.73 -22.48
N ARG A 155 3.51 3.38 -22.45
CA ARG A 155 4.15 2.48 -23.42
C ARG A 155 3.52 2.53 -24.81
N LEU A 156 2.26 2.99 -24.93
CA LEU A 156 1.57 3.15 -26.22
C LEU A 156 1.86 4.50 -26.88
N ILE A 157 2.31 5.49 -26.10
CA ILE A 157 2.56 6.86 -26.59
C ILE A 157 4.04 7.04 -27.01
N HIS A 158 4.93 6.17 -26.58
CA HIS A 158 6.36 6.11 -26.91
C HIS A 158 6.71 4.81 -27.61
#